data_d084ed80e74fc9c3226b4705c013d45d
#
_entry.id   d084ed80e74fc9c3226b4705c013d45d
#
_cell.length_a   1.000
_cell.length_b   1.000
_cell.length_c   1.000
_cell.angle_alpha   90.00
_cell.angle_beta   90.00
_cell.angle_gamma   90.00
#
_symmetry.space_group_name_H-M   'P 1'
#
loop_
_entity.id
_entity.type
_entity.pdbx_description
1 polymer ?
#
loop_
_entity_poly.entity_id
_entity_poly.type
_entity_poly.pdbx_seq_one_letter_code
_entity_poly.pdbx_strand_id
1 'polypeptide(L)'
;MIQRSWKIGGIALLAYVFWTTLTVPLGPGLLEFRDRNEAASTDGITKRIETYELIGLGTHWTVQPEELRLFIRKGDRITPLPIIDVIDDTHAHAALLLPDTLPSKAWDVLINHPIDGTLFLQNGLFVEGFVVDESAQLPRPQFEERSSDLPHHFPFQPRIFETIRNLMLHVPMWFTMFL
;
A
#
# COMPACT_ATOMS: atom_id res chain seq x y z
N MET A 1 21.29 -3.23 -47.22
CA MET A 1 21.34 -2.37 -46.00
C MET A 1 20.21 -2.56 -45.01
N ILE A 2 19.01 -2.90 -45.44
CA ILE A 2 17.82 -3.06 -44.63
C ILE A 2 17.92 -4.24 -43.61
N GLN A 3 18.67 -5.27 -43.91
CA GLN A 3 18.77 -6.50 -43.11
C GLN A 3 19.48 -6.35 -41.73
N ARG A 4 20.17 -5.23 -41.46
CA ARG A 4 20.85 -5.01 -40.17
C ARG A 4 20.18 -3.96 -39.29
N SER A 5 19.28 -3.13 -39.83
CA SER A 5 18.66 -2.02 -39.09
C SER A 5 17.72 -2.49 -37.99
N TRP A 6 17.03 -3.60 -38.19
CA TRP A 6 16.16 -4.16 -37.15
C TRP A 6 16.93 -4.67 -35.91
N LYS A 7 18.18 -5.19 -36.12
CA LYS A 7 19.04 -5.62 -35.00
C LYS A 7 19.48 -4.42 -34.16
N ILE A 8 19.76 -3.28 -34.79
CA ILE A 8 20.06 -2.05 -34.04
C ILE A 8 18.86 -1.58 -33.26
N GLY A 9 17.65 -1.62 -33.85
CA GLY A 9 16.41 -1.31 -33.15
C GLY A 9 16.14 -2.24 -31.96
N GLY A 10 16.37 -3.55 -32.15
CA GLY A 10 16.23 -4.54 -31.08
C GLY A 10 17.21 -4.30 -29.91
N ILE A 11 18.48 -4.02 -30.22
CA ILE A 11 19.49 -3.70 -29.20
C ILE A 11 19.15 -2.40 -28.46
N ALA A 12 18.70 -1.37 -29.17
CA ALA A 12 18.30 -0.10 -28.57
C ALA A 12 17.08 -0.28 -27.64
N LEU A 13 16.09 -1.09 -28.04
CA LEU A 13 14.93 -1.41 -27.22
C LEU A 13 15.33 -2.19 -25.96
N LEU A 14 16.20 -3.19 -26.08
CA LEU A 14 16.71 -3.93 -24.94
C LEU A 14 17.48 -3.03 -23.98
N ALA A 15 18.34 -2.17 -24.49
CA ALA A 15 19.09 -1.21 -23.68
C ALA A 15 18.14 -0.24 -22.95
N TYR A 16 17.09 0.24 -23.62
CA TYR A 16 16.08 1.09 -23.02
C TYR A 16 15.30 0.37 -21.91
N VAL A 17 14.82 -0.86 -22.17
CA VAL A 17 14.09 -1.64 -21.16
C VAL A 17 14.98 -1.93 -19.95
N PHE A 18 16.22 -2.34 -20.18
CA PHE A 18 17.18 -2.61 -19.13
C PHE A 18 17.46 -1.34 -18.29
N TRP A 19 17.70 -0.22 -18.96
CA TRP A 19 17.89 1.06 -18.28
C TRP A 19 16.69 1.47 -17.46
N THR A 20 15.48 1.45 -18.02
CA THR A 20 14.25 1.83 -17.29
C THR A 20 13.99 0.92 -16.12
N THR A 21 14.22 -0.39 -16.25
CA THR A 21 14.01 -1.35 -15.16
C THR A 21 14.96 -1.11 -13.98
N LEU A 22 16.17 -0.64 -14.24
CA LEU A 22 17.15 -0.37 -13.18
C LEU A 22 17.03 1.03 -12.58
N THR A 23 16.55 2.01 -13.34
CA THR A 23 16.54 3.42 -12.92
C THR A 23 15.19 3.90 -12.41
N VAL A 24 14.07 3.34 -12.91
CA VAL A 24 12.73 3.73 -12.46
C VAL A 24 12.46 3.13 -11.09
N PRO A 25 12.17 3.95 -10.06
CA PRO A 25 11.89 3.45 -8.72
C PRO A 25 10.57 2.68 -8.68
N LEU A 26 10.39 1.85 -7.67
CA LEU A 26 9.07 1.38 -7.27
C LEU A 26 8.31 2.55 -6.66
N GLY A 27 7.03 2.64 -6.95
CA GLY A 27 6.14 3.63 -6.34
C GLY A 27 5.99 3.43 -4.84
N PRO A 28 5.43 4.43 -4.17
CA PRO A 28 5.15 4.31 -2.75
C PRO A 28 4.17 3.17 -2.49
N GLY A 29 4.31 2.53 -1.34
CA GLY A 29 3.46 1.42 -0.98
C GLY A 29 3.38 1.20 0.53
N LEU A 30 2.31 0.55 0.97
CA LEU A 30 2.12 0.14 2.34
C LEU A 30 2.58 -1.31 2.50
N LEU A 31 3.58 -1.53 3.35
CA LEU A 31 4.16 -2.85 3.59
C LEU A 31 3.40 -3.61 4.66
N GLU A 32 3.15 -2.97 5.79
CA GLU A 32 2.64 -3.62 6.99
C GLU A 32 1.79 -2.67 7.83
N PHE A 33 0.80 -3.23 8.48
CA PHE A 33 0.00 -2.60 9.52
C PHE A 33 0.00 -3.54 10.73
N ARG A 34 0.82 -3.23 11.73
CA ARG A 34 1.14 -4.15 12.82
C ARG A 34 0.67 -3.61 14.16
N ASP A 35 0.13 -4.51 15.01
CA ASP A 35 -0.16 -4.19 16.40
C ASP A 35 1.14 -3.91 17.17
N ARG A 36 1.21 -2.74 17.79
CA ARG A 36 2.33 -2.35 18.65
C ARG A 36 2.23 -2.97 20.04
N ASN A 37 1.04 -3.41 20.45
CA ASN A 37 0.76 -3.89 21.81
C ASN A 37 0.91 -5.40 21.98
N GLU A 38 1.57 -6.12 21.11
CA GLU A 38 1.84 -7.56 21.26
C GLU A 38 2.48 -7.94 22.63
N ALA A 39 2.97 -6.94 23.41
CA ALA A 39 3.58 -7.12 24.72
C ALA A 39 2.73 -6.69 25.94
N ALA A 40 1.54 -6.12 25.75
CA ALA A 40 0.73 -5.57 26.83
C ALA A 40 -0.66 -6.20 26.92
N SER A 41 -0.71 -7.52 27.04
CA SER A 41 -1.93 -8.22 27.46
C SER A 41 -1.99 -8.24 28.98
N THR A 42 -2.76 -7.35 29.61
CA THR A 42 -3.26 -7.58 30.98
C THR A 42 -4.44 -6.68 31.31
N ASP A 43 -5.49 -7.34 31.78
CA ASP A 43 -6.63 -6.87 32.56
C ASP A 43 -7.72 -5.99 31.93
N GLY A 44 -8.86 -6.69 31.79
CA GLY A 44 -10.19 -6.32 32.26
C GLY A 44 -10.80 -4.98 31.84
N ILE A 45 -11.75 -5.06 30.86
CA ILE A 45 -12.87 -4.11 30.74
C ILE A 45 -12.48 -2.63 30.67
N THR A 46 -11.95 -2.22 29.54
CA THR A 46 -12.04 -0.83 29.05
C THR A 46 -11.87 -0.86 27.54
N LYS A 47 -12.65 -0.06 26.84
CA LYS A 47 -12.53 0.18 25.39
C LYS A 47 -11.05 0.23 25.00
N ARG A 48 -10.53 -0.82 24.41
CA ARG A 48 -9.11 -0.99 24.14
C ARG A 48 -8.76 -0.07 22.97
N ILE A 49 -8.09 1.01 23.27
CA ILE A 49 -7.43 1.79 22.20
C ILE A 49 -6.16 1.01 21.88
N GLU A 50 -6.22 0.24 20.81
CA GLU A 50 -5.05 -0.47 20.30
C GLU A 50 -4.28 0.49 19.40
N THR A 51 -2.97 0.57 19.61
CA THR A 51 -2.09 1.40 18.80
C THR A 51 -1.41 0.51 17.77
N TYR A 52 -1.56 0.88 16.52
CA TYR A 52 -0.98 0.20 15.38
C TYR A 52 0.14 1.03 14.76
N GLU A 53 1.15 0.35 14.29
CA GLU A 53 2.25 0.91 13.51
C GLU A 53 2.01 0.64 12.03
N LEU A 54 2.11 1.70 11.24
CA LEU A 54 2.07 1.68 9.78
C LEU A 54 3.49 1.71 9.25
N ILE A 55 3.81 0.81 8.34
CA ILE A 55 5.12 0.75 7.70
C ILE A 55 4.95 0.92 6.20
N GLY A 56 5.49 2.01 5.67
CA GLY A 56 5.52 2.34 4.25
C GLY A 56 6.86 2.02 3.58
N LEU A 57 6.88 2.08 2.28
CA LEU A 57 8.08 2.01 1.46
C LEU A 57 8.05 3.10 0.40
N GLY A 58 9.08 3.93 0.35
CA GLY A 58 9.17 5.02 -0.63
C GLY A 58 8.06 6.06 -0.47
N THR A 59 7.54 6.22 0.74
CA THR A 59 6.49 7.17 1.12
C THR A 59 7.10 8.49 1.59
N HIS A 60 6.29 9.55 1.64
CA HIS A 60 6.70 10.91 1.97
C HIS A 60 5.80 11.50 3.06
N TRP A 61 5.50 10.74 4.11
CA TRP A 61 4.48 11.07 5.11
C TRP A 61 4.85 12.27 5.99
N THR A 62 6.12 12.63 6.07
CA THR A 62 6.55 13.86 6.78
C THR A 62 6.21 15.14 6.02
N VAL A 63 5.93 15.03 4.71
CA VAL A 63 5.48 16.13 3.89
C VAL A 63 3.96 16.23 3.98
N GLN A 64 3.43 17.27 4.60
CA GLN A 64 1.99 17.47 4.86
C GLN A 64 1.37 16.32 5.72
N PRO A 65 1.92 16.03 6.90
CA PRO A 65 1.45 14.93 7.75
C PRO A 65 -0.01 15.09 8.19
N GLU A 66 -0.52 16.32 8.23
CA GLU A 66 -1.91 16.64 8.53
C GLU A 66 -2.89 16.20 7.43
N GLU A 67 -2.41 15.99 6.21
CA GLU A 67 -3.20 15.49 5.07
C GLU A 67 -3.19 13.97 4.94
N LEU A 68 -2.39 13.28 5.76
CA LEU A 68 -2.37 11.82 5.81
C LEU A 68 -3.69 11.30 6.38
N ARG A 69 -4.37 10.45 5.64
CA ARG A 69 -5.66 9.86 6.02
C ARG A 69 -5.56 8.34 5.96
N LEU A 70 -5.99 7.69 7.03
CA LEU A 70 -6.02 6.24 7.15
C LEU A 70 -7.48 5.75 7.16
N PHE A 71 -7.71 4.69 6.42
CA PHE A 71 -9.01 4.03 6.34
C PHE A 71 -8.84 2.51 6.40
N ILE A 72 -9.84 1.84 6.92
CA ILE A 72 -10.03 0.40 6.73
C ILE A 72 -11.25 0.16 5.85
N ARG A 73 -11.16 -0.84 4.98
CA ARG A 73 -12.20 -1.17 4.01
C ARG A 73 -12.55 -2.65 4.02
N LYS A 74 -13.86 -2.94 3.90
CA LYS A 74 -14.36 -4.27 3.59
C LYS A 74 -15.54 -4.19 2.63
N GLY A 75 -15.31 -4.59 1.39
CA GLY A 75 -16.27 -4.36 0.31
C GLY A 75 -16.55 -2.87 0.13
N ASP A 76 -17.81 -2.49 0.23
CA ASP A 76 -18.26 -1.08 0.11
C ASP A 76 -18.21 -0.30 1.44
N ARG A 77 -17.79 -0.94 2.51
CA ARG A 77 -17.72 -0.32 3.85
C ARG A 77 -16.34 0.23 4.09
N ILE A 78 -16.27 1.52 4.37
CA ILE A 78 -15.03 2.25 4.64
C ILE A 78 -15.16 2.95 5.98
N THR A 79 -14.15 2.84 6.83
CA THR A 79 -14.11 3.50 8.14
C THR A 79 -12.80 4.23 8.31
N PRO A 80 -12.81 5.51 8.66
CA PRO A 80 -11.59 6.25 8.94
C PRO A 80 -11.01 5.81 10.28
N LEU A 81 -9.69 5.76 10.35
CA LEU A 81 -8.95 5.57 11.59
C LEU A 81 -8.11 6.82 11.87
N PRO A 82 -8.06 7.28 13.13
CA PRO A 82 -7.23 8.43 13.47
C PRO A 82 -5.76 8.06 13.47
N ILE A 83 -4.95 8.89 12.84
CA ILE A 83 -3.50 8.86 12.94
C ILE A 83 -3.13 9.62 14.21
N ILE A 84 -2.26 9.03 15.04
CA ILE A 84 -1.79 9.61 16.29
C ILE A 84 -0.62 10.54 16.02
N ASP A 85 0.40 10.00 15.31
CA ASP A 85 1.61 10.72 14.96
C ASP A 85 2.25 10.11 13.71
N VAL A 86 3.05 10.92 13.03
CA VAL A 86 3.92 10.52 11.92
C VAL A 86 5.35 10.62 12.44
N ILE A 87 6.05 9.49 12.47
CA ILE A 87 7.40 9.40 13.03
C ILE A 87 8.43 9.82 11.99
N ASP A 88 8.30 9.27 10.80
CA ASP A 88 9.16 9.56 9.65
C ASP A 88 8.40 9.33 8.33
N ASP A 89 9.09 9.40 7.20
CA ASP A 89 8.48 9.21 5.88
C ASP A 89 7.87 7.82 5.67
N THR A 90 8.26 6.84 6.48
CA THR A 90 7.87 5.44 6.31
C THR A 90 7.15 4.86 7.51
N HIS A 91 7.10 5.57 8.63
CA HIS A 91 6.48 5.09 9.87
C HIS A 91 5.47 6.09 10.43
N ALA A 92 4.29 5.61 10.74
CA ALA A 92 3.26 6.37 11.43
C ALA A 92 2.50 5.49 12.43
N HIS A 93 1.94 6.11 13.45
CA HIS A 93 1.10 5.43 14.44
C HIS A 93 -0.37 5.80 14.25
N ALA A 94 -1.23 4.80 14.38
CA ALA A 94 -2.67 4.97 14.31
C ALA A 94 -3.36 4.33 15.52
N ALA A 95 -4.50 4.90 15.91
CA ALA A 95 -5.36 4.31 16.92
C ALA A 95 -6.48 3.52 16.26
N LEU A 96 -6.68 2.30 16.70
CA LEU A 96 -7.82 1.49 16.30
C LEU A 96 -9.00 1.77 17.24
N LEU A 97 -9.97 2.53 16.73
CA LEU A 97 -11.21 2.85 17.43
C LEU A 97 -12.36 2.16 16.70
N LEU A 98 -12.60 0.91 17.03
CA LEU A 98 -13.65 0.12 16.42
C LEU A 98 -14.80 -0.15 17.40
N PRO A 99 -16.02 -0.29 16.89
CA PRO A 99 -17.16 -0.73 17.70
C PRO A 99 -17.00 -2.21 18.11
N ASP A 100 -17.69 -2.63 19.14
CA ASP A 100 -17.63 -4.00 19.68
C ASP A 100 -18.11 -5.07 18.67
N THR A 101 -18.90 -4.68 17.69
CA THR A 101 -19.39 -5.53 16.61
C THR A 101 -18.88 -5.06 15.26
N LEU A 102 -18.29 -5.98 14.50
CA LEU A 102 -17.74 -5.69 13.18
C LEU A 102 -18.32 -6.62 12.11
N PRO A 103 -18.51 -6.15 10.87
CA PRO A 103 -19.00 -7.01 9.80
C PRO A 103 -17.97 -8.03 9.30
N SER A 104 -16.72 -7.92 9.68
CA SER A 104 -15.65 -8.85 9.29
C SER A 104 -14.47 -8.77 10.24
N LYS A 105 -13.67 -9.85 10.30
CA LYS A 105 -12.41 -9.88 11.04
C LYS A 105 -11.22 -9.38 10.22
N ALA A 106 -11.25 -9.55 8.90
CA ALA A 106 -10.16 -9.16 8.01
C ALA A 106 -10.54 -7.91 7.22
N TRP A 107 -9.66 -6.92 7.22
CA TRP A 107 -9.86 -5.62 6.61
C TRP A 107 -8.68 -5.25 5.71
N ASP A 108 -9.00 -4.60 4.62
CA ASP A 108 -8.01 -3.92 3.79
C ASP A 108 -7.67 -2.58 4.43
N VAL A 109 -6.40 -2.20 4.38
CA VAL A 109 -5.91 -0.91 4.88
C VAL A 109 -5.62 0.00 3.70
N LEU A 110 -6.13 1.22 3.76
CA LEU A 110 -5.90 2.26 2.75
C LEU A 110 -5.31 3.50 3.42
N ILE A 111 -4.31 4.06 2.78
CA ILE A 111 -3.75 5.36 3.14
C ILE A 111 -3.98 6.29 1.95
N ASN A 112 -4.37 7.51 2.26
CA ASN A 112 -4.54 8.56 1.27
C ASN A 112 -3.63 9.73 1.66
N HIS A 113 -2.69 10.08 0.78
CA HIS A 113 -1.73 11.16 0.97
C HIS A 113 -1.60 12.00 -0.30
N PRO A 114 -1.42 13.32 -0.24
CA PRO A 114 -1.38 14.18 -1.42
C PRO A 114 -0.28 13.80 -2.40
N ILE A 115 0.91 13.49 -1.91
CA ILE A 115 2.08 13.19 -2.75
C ILE A 115 2.06 11.73 -3.21
N ASP A 116 1.85 10.80 -2.26
CA ASP A 116 1.96 9.36 -2.53
C ASP A 116 0.72 8.78 -3.19
N GLY A 117 -0.39 9.52 -3.18
CA GLY A 117 -1.67 9.06 -3.67
C GLY A 117 -2.38 8.12 -2.70
N THR A 118 -3.16 7.19 -3.24
CA THR A 118 -3.87 6.18 -2.45
C THR A 118 -3.08 4.87 -2.43
N LEU A 119 -2.62 4.49 -1.25
CA LEU A 119 -1.89 3.24 -1.00
C LEU A 119 -2.85 2.19 -0.45
N PHE A 120 -2.63 0.95 -0.84
CA PHE A 120 -3.53 -0.15 -0.52
C PHE A 120 -2.76 -1.38 -0.01
N LEU A 121 -3.22 -1.92 1.13
CA LEU A 121 -2.73 -3.19 1.68
C LEU A 121 -3.90 -4.15 1.89
N GLN A 122 -3.98 -5.17 1.05
CA GLN A 122 -5.04 -6.16 1.11
C GLN A 122 -4.92 -7.04 2.36
N ASN A 123 -6.03 -7.17 3.12
CA ASN A 123 -6.07 -7.90 4.38
C ASN A 123 -4.96 -7.48 5.35
N GLY A 124 -4.63 -6.17 5.38
CA GLY A 124 -3.57 -5.63 6.21
C GLY A 124 -3.90 -5.60 7.70
N LEU A 125 -5.17 -5.63 8.08
CA LEU A 125 -5.63 -5.66 9.46
C LEU A 125 -6.46 -6.90 9.72
N PHE A 126 -6.10 -7.65 10.74
CA PHE A 126 -6.89 -8.74 11.29
C PHE A 126 -7.25 -8.44 12.74
N VAL A 127 -8.54 -8.38 13.03
CA VAL A 127 -9.06 -7.99 14.36
C VAL A 127 -9.59 -9.22 15.08
N GLU A 128 -9.05 -9.49 16.26
CA GLU A 128 -9.49 -10.57 17.14
C GLU A 128 -10.37 -10.05 18.29
N GLY A 129 -11.20 -10.92 18.83
CA GLY A 129 -12.01 -10.59 20.02
C GLY A 129 -13.30 -9.81 19.75
N PHE A 130 -13.64 -9.52 18.50
CA PHE A 130 -14.88 -8.84 18.13
C PHE A 130 -15.97 -9.83 17.71
N VAL A 131 -17.21 -9.46 17.99
CA VAL A 131 -18.37 -10.20 17.49
C VAL A 131 -18.57 -9.86 16.00
N VAL A 132 -18.60 -10.87 15.15
CA VAL A 132 -18.87 -10.67 13.73
C VAL A 132 -20.37 -10.57 13.51
N ASP A 133 -20.84 -9.43 13.06
CA ASP A 133 -22.20 -9.18 12.62
C ASP A 133 -22.17 -8.52 11.24
N GLU A 134 -22.52 -9.29 10.22
CA GLU A 134 -22.55 -8.80 8.83
C GLU A 134 -23.52 -7.64 8.62
N SER A 135 -24.50 -7.46 9.51
CA SER A 135 -25.45 -6.35 9.45
C SER A 135 -24.93 -5.07 10.14
N ALA A 136 -23.81 -5.13 10.86
CA ALA A 136 -23.24 -4.00 11.56
C ALA A 136 -22.97 -2.84 10.58
N GLN A 137 -23.52 -1.67 10.91
CA GLN A 137 -23.33 -0.47 10.10
C GLN A 137 -22.13 0.32 10.61
N LEU A 138 -21.20 0.57 9.71
CA LEU A 138 -20.07 1.45 9.96
C LEU A 138 -20.30 2.81 9.29
N PRO A 139 -19.69 3.88 9.82
CA PRO A 139 -19.69 5.18 9.16
C PRO A 139 -19.24 5.04 7.70
N ARG A 140 -19.91 5.76 6.79
CA ARG A 140 -19.50 5.87 5.38
C ARG A 140 -18.92 7.26 5.17
N PRO A 141 -17.62 7.47 5.42
CA PRO A 141 -16.98 8.74 5.08
C PRO A 141 -16.95 8.90 3.56
N GLN A 142 -16.84 10.15 3.13
CA GLN A 142 -16.46 10.41 1.75
C GLN A 142 -15.00 9.97 1.56
N PHE A 143 -14.80 9.06 0.63
CA PHE A 143 -13.50 8.58 0.24
C PHE A 143 -13.30 8.87 -1.24
N GLU A 144 -12.27 9.66 -1.54
CA GLU A 144 -11.82 9.94 -2.89
C GLU A 144 -10.44 9.33 -3.08
N GLU A 145 -10.30 8.50 -4.10
CA GLU A 145 -8.99 8.00 -4.49
C GLU A 145 -8.14 9.15 -5.00
N ARG A 146 -6.92 9.26 -4.48
CA ARG A 146 -5.93 10.23 -4.96
C ARG A 146 -4.92 9.50 -5.85
N SER A 147 -4.57 10.13 -6.95
CA SER A 147 -3.41 9.73 -7.75
C SER A 147 -2.13 10.26 -7.12
N SER A 148 -1.02 9.56 -7.33
CA SER A 148 0.28 10.03 -6.89
C SER A 148 0.76 11.21 -7.74
N ASP A 149 1.29 12.24 -7.09
CA ASP A 149 1.97 13.37 -7.75
C ASP A 149 3.45 13.10 -8.02
N LEU A 150 3.95 11.93 -7.62
CA LEU A 150 5.33 11.53 -7.86
C LEU A 150 5.62 11.31 -9.36
N PRO A 151 6.88 11.49 -9.78
CA PRO A 151 7.30 11.18 -11.14
C PRO A 151 7.05 9.72 -11.47
N HIS A 152 7.12 9.39 -12.77
CA HIS A 152 6.87 8.05 -13.27
C HIS A 152 7.59 6.96 -12.45
N HIS A 153 6.83 6.00 -11.94
CA HIS A 153 7.30 4.90 -11.11
C HIS A 153 6.58 3.60 -11.48
N PHE A 154 7.16 2.44 -11.14
CA PHE A 154 6.46 1.17 -11.21
C PHE A 154 5.43 1.05 -10.08
N PRO A 155 4.28 0.40 -10.35
CA PRO A 155 3.28 0.17 -9.30
C PRO A 155 3.86 -0.72 -8.20
N PHE A 156 3.58 -0.36 -6.95
CA PHE A 156 3.97 -1.15 -5.80
C PHE A 156 2.96 -2.28 -5.56
N GLN A 157 3.46 -3.50 -5.37
CA GLN A 157 2.66 -4.63 -4.92
C GLN A 157 3.41 -5.41 -3.83
N PRO A 158 2.92 -5.46 -2.59
CA PRO A 158 3.65 -5.97 -1.42
C PRO A 158 4.20 -7.39 -1.58
N ARG A 159 3.47 -8.26 -2.31
CA ARG A 159 3.85 -9.66 -2.46
C ARG A 159 4.82 -9.94 -3.60
N ILE A 160 4.91 -9.04 -4.56
CA ILE A 160 5.64 -9.28 -5.81
C ILE A 160 6.48 -8.09 -6.27
N PHE A 161 6.74 -7.12 -5.36
CA PHE A 161 7.39 -5.87 -5.75
C PHE A 161 8.73 -6.07 -6.49
N GLU A 162 9.56 -7.02 -6.07
CA GLU A 162 10.78 -7.37 -6.82
C GLU A 162 10.49 -8.16 -8.12
N THR A 163 9.43 -8.95 -8.12
CA THR A 163 9.04 -9.76 -9.27
C THR A 163 8.48 -8.90 -10.41
N ILE A 164 7.93 -7.71 -10.13
CA ILE A 164 7.45 -6.78 -11.15
C ILE A 164 8.60 -6.36 -12.07
N ARG A 165 9.76 -6.04 -11.51
CA ARG A 165 10.97 -5.72 -12.30
C ARG A 165 11.39 -6.89 -13.18
N ASN A 166 11.38 -8.10 -12.60
CA ASN A 166 11.70 -9.31 -13.36
C ASN A 166 10.71 -9.55 -14.50
N LEU A 167 9.41 -9.35 -14.26
CA LEU A 167 8.38 -9.50 -15.29
C LEU A 167 8.62 -8.53 -16.46
N MET A 168 8.96 -7.27 -16.16
CA MET A 168 9.28 -6.25 -17.18
C MET A 168 10.52 -6.59 -18.00
N LEU A 169 11.46 -7.36 -17.45
CA LEU A 169 12.62 -7.86 -18.20
C LEU A 169 12.30 -9.12 -19.01
N HIS A 170 11.52 -10.03 -18.45
CA HIS A 170 11.22 -11.31 -19.10
C HIS A 170 10.42 -11.16 -20.39
N VAL A 171 9.41 -10.27 -20.40
CA VAL A 171 8.53 -10.11 -21.55
C VAL A 171 9.31 -9.66 -22.81
N PRO A 172 10.15 -8.59 -22.78
CA PRO A 172 10.96 -8.21 -23.93
C PRO A 172 12.00 -9.27 -24.32
N MET A 173 12.58 -10.00 -23.36
CA MET A 173 13.53 -11.08 -23.67
C MET A 173 12.86 -12.21 -24.45
N TRP A 174 11.63 -12.57 -24.09
CA TRP A 174 10.87 -13.57 -24.85
C TRP A 174 10.64 -13.13 -26.30
N PHE A 175 10.24 -11.89 -26.51
CA PHE A 175 10.05 -11.36 -27.86
C PHE A 175 11.35 -11.38 -28.67
N THR A 176 12.49 -11.11 -28.06
CA THR A 176 13.79 -11.16 -28.78
C THR A 176 14.27 -12.57 -29.10
N MET A 177 13.79 -13.59 -28.40
CA MET A 177 14.12 -14.99 -28.71
C MET A 177 13.32 -15.54 -29.91
N PHE A 178 12.20 -14.92 -30.26
CA PHE A 178 11.37 -15.32 -31.41
C PHE A 178 11.68 -14.53 -32.70
N LEU A 179 12.58 -13.55 -32.66
CA LEU A 179 13.05 -12.72 -33.78
C LEU A 179 14.43 -13.15 -34.25
#